data_825d35c2c9bab41c7649020130dab50e
#
_entry.id   825d35c2c9bab41c7649020130dab50e
#
_cell.length_a   1.000
_cell.length_b   1.000
_cell.length_c   1.000
_cell.angle_alpha   90.00
_cell.angle_beta   90.00
_cell.angle_gamma   90.00
#
_symmetry.space_group_name_H-M   'P 1'
#
loop_
_entity.id
_entity.type
_entity.pdbx_description
1 polymer ?
#
loop_
_entity_poly.entity_id
_entity_poly.type
_entity_poly.pdbx_seq_one_letter_code
_entity_poly.pdbx_strand_id
1 'polypeptide(L)'
;CDDHDKSNEDALTFAKKHKIDFLVGGNIRSAGNRLRVAVDLTNAKDGSIIWGDRYDRVLEDIFDIQDEIVQKISKELLGNIEITNLQNIKRKPTENLNSYENLVIGRYHWLRQSSAKEHNDKALYHFDKALEQDETNARAHSLKACTIGGGLGKQYYEDNDKMMKMIFHHIEKSLEHDENDYEVRRISSAISLMQKKYEESEEHGKIAYSMNPNDPRVLAVYGEILVRNKKIDQGLELLHKALELDPIPAGQKTSDNRYRDLVLGYFCKKDYDVCITQAKKIKAVSYTHL
;
A
#
# COMPACT_ATOMS: atom_id res chain seq x y z
N CYS A 1 -24.87 2.32 -2.05
CA CYS A 1 -25.27 2.72 -0.67
C CYS A 1 -26.74 3.10 -0.57
N ASP A 2 -27.41 3.38 -1.68
CA ASP A 2 -28.82 3.86 -1.67
C ASP A 2 -29.89 2.76 -1.54
N ASP A 3 -29.52 1.48 -1.64
CA ASP A 3 -30.50 0.39 -1.60
C ASP A 3 -30.88 -0.06 -0.18
N HIS A 4 -30.11 0.33 0.84
CA HIS A 4 -30.39 -0.09 2.23
C HIS A 4 -31.49 0.73 2.91
N ASP A 5 -31.70 1.96 2.49
CA ASP A 5 -32.73 2.87 3.08
C ASP A 5 -34.19 2.45 2.74
N LYS A 6 -34.35 1.43 1.89
CA LYS A 6 -35.67 0.93 1.47
C LYS A 6 -36.10 -0.41 2.11
N SER A 7 -35.21 -1.10 2.83
CA SER A 7 -35.53 -2.34 3.52
C SER A 7 -35.41 -2.14 5.04
N ASN A 8 -36.44 -2.55 5.78
CA ASN A 8 -36.43 -2.63 7.25
C ASN A 8 -35.48 -3.74 7.79
N GLU A 9 -34.52 -4.19 6.97
CA GLU A 9 -33.56 -5.24 7.33
C GLU A 9 -32.40 -4.60 8.08
N ASP A 10 -32.05 -5.15 9.24
CA ASP A 10 -30.86 -4.73 10.00
C ASP A 10 -29.58 -4.90 9.18
N ALA A 11 -28.70 -3.90 9.21
CA ALA A 11 -27.46 -3.85 8.42
C ALA A 11 -26.58 -5.11 8.58
N LEU A 12 -26.53 -5.70 9.78
CA LEU A 12 -25.79 -6.94 10.04
C LEU A 12 -26.44 -8.15 9.36
N THR A 13 -27.76 -8.21 9.33
CA THR A 13 -28.51 -9.27 8.64
C THR A 13 -28.30 -9.18 7.13
N PHE A 14 -28.39 -7.98 6.58
CA PHE A 14 -28.08 -7.71 5.18
C PHE A 14 -26.65 -8.14 4.81
N ALA A 15 -25.67 -7.76 5.64
CA ALA A 15 -24.27 -8.11 5.42
C ALA A 15 -24.04 -9.64 5.42
N LYS A 16 -24.65 -10.36 6.35
CA LYS A 16 -24.57 -11.84 6.40
C LYS A 16 -25.15 -12.50 5.16
N LYS A 17 -26.31 -12.02 4.71
CA LYS A 17 -26.99 -12.52 3.50
C LYS A 17 -26.16 -12.32 2.24
N HIS A 18 -25.49 -11.18 2.13
CA HIS A 18 -24.67 -10.82 0.97
C HIS A 18 -23.17 -11.16 1.13
N LYS A 19 -22.78 -11.87 2.21
CA LYS A 19 -21.39 -12.27 2.51
C LYS A 19 -20.43 -11.07 2.55
N ILE A 20 -20.90 -9.96 3.12
CA ILE A 20 -20.12 -8.75 3.35
C ILE A 20 -19.34 -8.94 4.65
N ASP A 21 -18.03 -8.69 4.65
CA ASP A 21 -17.18 -8.85 5.83
C ASP A 21 -17.14 -7.59 6.70
N PHE A 22 -17.32 -6.41 6.11
CA PHE A 22 -17.19 -5.13 6.82
C PHE A 22 -18.31 -4.16 6.41
N LEU A 23 -18.80 -3.40 7.38
CA LEU A 23 -19.78 -2.34 7.18
C LEU A 23 -19.17 -1.00 7.58
N VAL A 24 -19.37 0.01 6.75
CA VAL A 24 -19.11 1.40 7.11
C VAL A 24 -20.45 2.04 7.45
N GLY A 25 -20.58 2.46 8.70
CA GLY A 25 -21.73 3.19 9.22
C GLY A 25 -21.39 4.62 9.55
N GLY A 26 -22.42 5.43 9.77
CA GLY A 26 -22.20 6.78 10.25
C GLY A 26 -23.47 7.61 10.32
N ASN A 27 -23.36 8.79 10.94
CA ASN A 27 -24.43 9.77 10.95
C ASN A 27 -23.86 11.18 10.78
N ILE A 28 -24.67 12.04 10.18
CA ILE A 28 -24.37 13.45 9.99
C ILE A 28 -25.42 14.28 10.72
N ARG A 29 -24.96 15.23 11.55
CA ARG A 29 -25.82 16.22 12.22
C ARG A 29 -25.33 17.61 11.92
N SER A 30 -26.22 18.50 11.52
CA SER A 30 -25.92 19.92 11.31
C SER A 30 -26.70 20.79 12.30
N ALA A 31 -26.06 21.85 12.78
CA ALA A 31 -26.70 22.86 13.60
C ALA A 31 -26.09 24.23 13.24
N GLY A 32 -26.86 25.05 12.50
CA GLY A 32 -26.36 26.30 11.92
C GLY A 32 -25.20 26.03 10.96
N ASN A 33 -24.05 26.66 11.20
CA ASN A 33 -22.82 26.46 10.39
C ASN A 33 -21.92 25.35 10.93
N ARG A 34 -22.40 24.54 11.89
CA ARG A 34 -21.62 23.41 12.45
C ARG A 34 -22.09 22.10 11.91
N LEU A 35 -21.15 21.28 11.51
CA LEU A 35 -21.34 19.92 11.01
C LEU A 35 -20.63 18.95 11.97
N ARG A 36 -21.38 17.94 12.39
CA ARG A 36 -20.83 16.78 13.12
C ARG A 36 -21.05 15.54 12.29
N VAL A 37 -19.96 14.87 11.93
CA VAL A 37 -19.95 13.61 11.22
C VAL A 37 -19.38 12.54 12.14
N ALA A 38 -20.12 11.47 12.41
CA ALA A 38 -19.62 10.27 13.08
C ALA A 38 -19.55 9.15 12.06
N VAL A 39 -18.44 8.42 12.03
CA VAL A 39 -18.21 7.29 11.10
C VAL A 39 -17.66 6.13 11.91
N ASP A 40 -18.12 4.92 11.60
CA ASP A 40 -17.64 3.68 12.20
C ASP A 40 -17.41 2.60 11.12
N LEU A 41 -16.46 1.72 11.40
CA LEU A 41 -16.20 0.49 10.67
C LEU A 41 -16.50 -0.68 11.57
N THR A 42 -17.42 -1.53 11.14
CA THR A 42 -17.93 -2.67 11.91
C THR A 42 -17.59 -3.99 11.22
N ASN A 43 -17.12 -4.98 11.97
CA ASN A 43 -17.00 -6.35 11.50
C ASN A 43 -18.41 -6.98 11.38
N ALA A 44 -18.82 -7.34 10.19
CA ALA A 44 -20.15 -7.86 9.92
C ALA A 44 -20.40 -9.28 10.48
N LYS A 45 -19.34 -10.02 10.83
CA LYS A 45 -19.45 -11.39 11.37
C LYS A 45 -19.94 -11.40 12.82
N ASP A 46 -19.42 -10.48 13.63
CA ASP A 46 -19.67 -10.44 15.07
C ASP A 46 -20.28 -9.10 15.57
N GLY A 47 -20.42 -8.11 14.69
CA GLY A 47 -20.95 -6.79 15.03
C GLY A 47 -19.99 -5.91 15.83
N SER A 48 -18.72 -6.31 15.99
CA SER A 48 -17.74 -5.52 16.72
C SER A 48 -17.31 -4.28 15.95
N ILE A 49 -17.19 -3.14 16.63
CA ILE A 49 -16.65 -1.92 16.05
C ILE A 49 -15.13 -2.05 16.00
N ILE A 50 -14.58 -2.04 14.78
CA ILE A 50 -13.14 -2.10 14.51
C ILE A 50 -12.52 -0.73 14.72
N TRP A 51 -13.21 0.31 14.24
CA TRP A 51 -12.78 1.68 14.31
C TRP A 51 -14.01 2.61 14.30
N GLY A 52 -13.92 3.74 14.99
CA GLY A 52 -14.90 4.82 14.93
C GLY A 52 -14.26 6.15 15.24
N ASP A 53 -14.72 7.19 14.55
CA ASP A 53 -14.24 8.56 14.76
C ASP A 53 -15.37 9.58 14.61
N ARG A 54 -15.12 10.81 15.11
CA ARG A 54 -16.06 11.89 15.07
C ARG A 54 -15.38 13.19 14.67
N TYR A 55 -15.94 13.84 13.67
CA TYR A 55 -15.48 15.09 13.10
C TYR A 55 -16.46 16.21 13.47
N ASP A 56 -15.97 17.23 14.15
CA ASP A 56 -16.69 18.46 14.45
C ASP A 56 -16.04 19.61 13.66
N ARG A 57 -16.71 20.10 12.62
CA ARG A 57 -16.18 21.09 11.67
C ARG A 57 -17.25 22.17 11.34
N VAL A 58 -16.86 23.16 10.57
CA VAL A 58 -17.80 24.11 9.94
C VAL A 58 -18.28 23.56 8.58
N LEU A 59 -19.46 23.98 8.16
CA LEU A 59 -20.09 23.45 6.93
C LEU A 59 -19.26 23.78 5.67
N GLU A 60 -18.48 24.84 5.70
CA GLU A 60 -17.60 25.28 4.60
C GLU A 60 -16.49 24.24 4.33
N ASP A 61 -16.09 23.46 5.34
CA ASP A 61 -15.03 22.45 5.25
C ASP A 61 -15.55 21.06 4.82
N ILE A 62 -16.78 20.96 4.30
CA ILE A 62 -17.44 19.66 4.06
C ILE A 62 -16.67 18.76 3.08
N PHE A 63 -16.03 19.33 2.07
CA PHE A 63 -15.21 18.59 1.11
C PHE A 63 -13.90 18.11 1.74
N ASP A 64 -13.26 18.95 2.57
CA ASP A 64 -12.05 18.57 3.30
C ASP A 64 -12.34 17.44 4.30
N ILE A 65 -13.51 17.49 4.96
CA ILE A 65 -13.99 16.41 5.85
C ILE A 65 -14.22 15.11 5.06
N GLN A 66 -14.85 15.20 3.89
CA GLN A 66 -15.10 14.05 3.05
C GLN A 66 -13.78 13.37 2.66
N ASP A 67 -12.79 14.15 2.23
CA ASP A 67 -11.47 13.63 1.85
C ASP A 67 -10.74 13.02 3.06
N GLU A 68 -10.76 13.65 4.23
CA GLU A 68 -10.20 13.14 5.47
C GLU A 68 -10.85 11.79 5.88
N ILE A 69 -12.17 11.71 5.82
CA ILE A 69 -12.93 10.48 6.13
C ILE A 69 -12.57 9.36 5.15
N VAL A 70 -12.60 9.64 3.84
CA VAL A 70 -12.26 8.64 2.81
C VAL A 70 -10.85 8.10 3.00
N GLN A 71 -9.88 8.98 3.26
CA GLN A 71 -8.49 8.60 3.51
C GLN A 71 -8.36 7.73 4.75
N LYS A 72 -9.03 8.10 5.83
CA LYS A 72 -8.96 7.38 7.11
C LYS A 72 -9.67 6.03 7.05
N ILE A 73 -10.86 5.96 6.44
CA ILE A 73 -11.57 4.70 6.19
C ILE A 73 -10.69 3.78 5.32
N SER A 74 -10.11 4.29 4.24
CA SER A 74 -9.25 3.49 3.36
C SER A 74 -8.04 2.93 4.10
N LYS A 75 -7.40 3.71 4.97
CA LYS A 75 -6.26 3.28 5.80
C LYS A 75 -6.66 2.21 6.80
N GLU A 76 -7.76 2.43 7.52
CA GLU A 76 -8.26 1.50 8.56
C GLU A 76 -8.80 0.21 7.93
N LEU A 77 -9.52 0.30 6.81
CA LEU A 77 -9.98 -0.86 6.06
C LEU A 77 -8.80 -1.73 5.61
N LEU A 78 -7.80 -1.14 4.95
CA LEU A 78 -6.64 -1.89 4.49
C LEU A 78 -5.87 -2.53 5.65
N GLY A 79 -5.65 -1.80 6.74
CA GLY A 79 -4.95 -2.30 7.91
C GLY A 79 -5.71 -3.41 8.65
N ASN A 80 -6.99 -3.20 8.92
CA ASN A 80 -7.78 -4.14 9.73
C ASN A 80 -8.27 -5.35 8.94
N ILE A 81 -8.59 -5.20 7.65
CA ILE A 81 -8.91 -6.34 6.78
C ILE A 81 -7.70 -7.28 6.69
N GLU A 82 -6.50 -6.75 6.48
CA GLU A 82 -5.28 -7.55 6.42
C GLU A 82 -5.00 -8.25 7.77
N ILE A 83 -5.16 -7.55 8.91
CA ILE A 83 -4.92 -8.13 10.23
C ILE A 83 -5.95 -9.22 10.55
N THR A 84 -7.25 -8.97 10.30
CA THR A 84 -8.31 -9.93 10.60
C THR A 84 -8.21 -11.16 9.72
N ASN A 85 -7.96 -10.98 8.42
CA ASN A 85 -7.71 -12.09 7.51
C ASN A 85 -6.47 -12.88 7.91
N LEU A 86 -5.37 -12.20 8.24
CA LEU A 86 -4.14 -12.84 8.68
C LEU A 86 -4.33 -13.67 9.97
N GLN A 87 -5.10 -13.18 10.94
CA GLN A 87 -5.39 -13.92 12.18
C GLN A 87 -6.20 -15.19 11.91
N ASN A 88 -7.19 -15.12 11.01
CA ASN A 88 -7.99 -16.27 10.63
C ASN A 88 -7.18 -17.31 9.84
N ILE A 89 -6.33 -16.84 8.93
CA ILE A 89 -5.45 -17.67 8.09
C ILE A 89 -4.39 -18.37 8.95
N LYS A 90 -3.77 -17.69 9.90
CA LYS A 90 -2.75 -18.27 10.80
C LYS A 90 -3.26 -19.41 11.69
N ARG A 91 -4.57 -19.60 11.79
CA ARG A 91 -5.16 -20.72 12.51
C ARG A 91 -5.29 -21.99 11.67
N LYS A 92 -5.08 -21.90 10.35
CA LYS A 92 -5.11 -23.05 9.45
C LYS A 92 -3.73 -23.71 9.35
N PRO A 93 -3.63 -25.05 9.24
CA PRO A 93 -2.40 -25.72 8.87
C PRO A 93 -1.87 -25.21 7.53
N THR A 94 -0.55 -25.10 7.40
CA THR A 94 0.07 -24.49 6.21
C THR A 94 -0.24 -25.25 4.91
N GLU A 95 -0.41 -26.57 4.97
CA GLU A 95 -0.78 -27.43 3.84
C GLU A 95 -2.22 -27.19 3.33
N ASN A 96 -3.07 -26.56 4.12
CA ASN A 96 -4.47 -26.31 3.80
C ASN A 96 -4.73 -24.85 3.35
N LEU A 97 -3.68 -24.07 3.13
CA LEU A 97 -3.80 -22.69 2.64
C LEU A 97 -4.01 -22.66 1.13
N ASN A 98 -5.00 -21.90 0.65
CA ASN A 98 -5.20 -21.66 -0.78
C ASN A 98 -4.28 -20.55 -1.32
N SER A 99 -4.29 -20.32 -2.64
CA SER A 99 -3.46 -19.30 -3.30
C SER A 99 -3.60 -17.91 -2.68
N TYR A 100 -4.84 -17.47 -2.44
CA TYR A 100 -5.10 -16.16 -1.82
C TYR A 100 -4.54 -16.07 -0.38
N GLU A 101 -4.72 -17.12 0.42
CA GLU A 101 -4.25 -17.15 1.80
C GLU A 101 -2.71 -17.12 1.86
N ASN A 102 -2.05 -17.85 0.97
CA ASN A 102 -0.60 -17.79 0.81
C ASN A 102 -0.14 -16.40 0.35
N LEU A 103 -0.86 -15.75 -0.59
CA LEU A 103 -0.58 -14.38 -1.00
C LEU A 103 -0.62 -13.41 0.19
N VAL A 104 -1.63 -13.51 1.07
CA VAL A 104 -1.79 -12.65 2.26
C VAL A 104 -0.64 -12.84 3.25
N ILE A 105 -0.23 -14.09 3.53
CA ILE A 105 0.90 -14.36 4.44
C ILE A 105 2.21 -13.86 3.81
N GLY A 106 2.42 -14.15 2.52
CA GLY A 106 3.58 -13.68 1.78
C GLY A 106 3.71 -12.15 1.85
N ARG A 107 2.60 -11.43 1.63
CA ARG A 107 2.54 -9.97 1.74
C ARG A 107 2.84 -9.46 3.15
N TYR A 108 2.35 -10.13 4.19
CA TYR A 108 2.70 -9.79 5.57
C TYR A 108 4.21 -9.84 5.81
N HIS A 109 4.88 -10.85 5.29
CA HIS A 109 6.33 -10.99 5.41
C HIS A 109 7.07 -10.01 4.49
N TRP A 110 6.61 -9.79 3.26
CA TRP A 110 7.16 -8.82 2.34
C TRP A 110 7.24 -7.40 2.94
N LEU A 111 6.17 -6.94 3.59
CA LEU A 111 6.18 -5.64 4.28
C LEU A 111 7.26 -5.53 5.37
N ARG A 112 7.78 -6.65 5.86
CA ARG A 112 8.80 -6.75 6.91
C ARG A 112 10.17 -7.20 6.41
N GLN A 113 10.32 -7.45 5.13
CA GLN A 113 11.58 -7.97 4.54
C GLN A 113 12.80 -7.10 4.83
N SER A 114 12.62 -5.78 5.01
CA SER A 114 13.70 -4.86 5.34
C SER A 114 14.27 -5.06 6.75
N SER A 115 13.53 -5.74 7.63
CA SER A 115 13.95 -5.95 9.03
C SER A 115 14.83 -7.18 9.23
N ALA A 116 14.67 -8.22 8.40
CA ALA A 116 15.47 -9.46 8.47
C ALA A 116 15.33 -10.30 7.20
N LYS A 117 16.40 -11.02 6.84
CA LYS A 117 16.42 -11.97 5.72
C LYS A 117 15.33 -13.05 5.85
N GLU A 118 15.08 -13.52 7.07
CA GLU A 118 14.02 -14.51 7.36
C GLU A 118 12.64 -14.07 6.82
N HIS A 119 12.30 -12.79 6.93
CA HIS A 119 11.05 -12.27 6.38
C HIS A 119 11.05 -12.30 4.84
N ASN A 120 12.18 -12.00 4.20
CA ASN A 120 12.32 -12.12 2.76
C ASN A 120 12.10 -13.58 2.31
N ASP A 121 12.75 -14.54 2.97
CA ASP A 121 12.67 -15.96 2.62
C ASP A 121 11.25 -16.52 2.85
N LYS A 122 10.58 -16.14 3.93
CA LYS A 122 9.19 -16.51 4.20
C LYS A 122 8.21 -15.90 3.18
N ALA A 123 8.44 -14.66 2.76
CA ALA A 123 7.63 -14.03 1.72
C ALA A 123 7.74 -14.81 0.41
N LEU A 124 8.95 -15.13 -0.03
CA LEU A 124 9.19 -15.91 -1.24
C LEU A 124 8.55 -17.30 -1.16
N TYR A 125 8.71 -18.01 -0.04
CA TYR A 125 8.08 -19.32 0.19
C TYR A 125 6.56 -19.27 -0.02
N HIS A 126 5.88 -18.28 0.58
CA HIS A 126 4.43 -18.18 0.47
C HIS A 126 3.97 -17.71 -0.91
N PHE A 127 4.74 -16.86 -1.60
CA PHE A 127 4.43 -16.52 -3.01
C PHE A 127 4.63 -17.72 -3.93
N ASP A 128 5.64 -18.57 -3.69
CA ASP A 128 5.80 -19.81 -4.43
C ASP A 128 4.61 -20.75 -4.21
N LYS A 129 4.16 -20.92 -2.96
CA LYS A 129 2.96 -21.71 -2.65
C LYS A 129 1.68 -21.13 -3.27
N ALA A 130 1.55 -19.81 -3.34
CA ALA A 130 0.43 -19.17 -4.03
C ALA A 130 0.44 -19.50 -5.53
N LEU A 131 1.60 -19.45 -6.17
CA LEU A 131 1.78 -19.73 -7.60
C LEU A 131 1.70 -21.23 -7.95
N GLU A 132 2.10 -22.13 -7.04
CA GLU A 132 1.88 -23.57 -7.20
C GLU A 132 0.39 -23.94 -7.29
N GLN A 133 -0.48 -23.16 -6.64
CA GLN A 133 -1.93 -23.40 -6.61
C GLN A 133 -2.69 -22.61 -7.67
N ASP A 134 -2.17 -21.45 -8.06
CA ASP A 134 -2.72 -20.58 -9.10
C ASP A 134 -1.58 -19.85 -9.79
N GLU A 135 -1.10 -20.42 -10.90
CA GLU A 135 -0.02 -19.84 -11.70
C GLU A 135 -0.40 -18.50 -12.38
N THR A 136 -1.69 -18.19 -12.42
CA THR A 136 -2.20 -16.95 -13.01
C THR A 136 -2.36 -15.82 -12.00
N ASN A 137 -1.96 -16.02 -10.74
CA ASN A 137 -2.06 -15.02 -9.69
C ASN A 137 -1.07 -13.86 -9.94
N ALA A 138 -1.52 -12.84 -10.65
CA ALA A 138 -0.73 -11.68 -11.05
C ALA A 138 -0.07 -10.95 -9.86
N ARG A 139 -0.80 -10.82 -8.73
CA ARG A 139 -0.26 -10.20 -7.52
C ARG A 139 0.85 -11.02 -6.88
N ALA A 140 0.74 -12.35 -6.87
CA ALA A 140 1.79 -13.22 -6.35
C ALA A 140 3.08 -13.09 -7.18
N HIS A 141 2.95 -13.03 -8.51
CA HIS A 141 4.07 -12.78 -9.41
C HIS A 141 4.72 -11.42 -9.13
N SER A 142 3.96 -10.33 -9.10
CA SER A 142 4.50 -8.97 -8.91
C SER A 142 5.16 -8.81 -7.53
N LEU A 143 4.52 -9.31 -6.46
CA LEU A 143 5.07 -9.24 -5.10
C LEU A 143 6.32 -10.11 -4.93
N LYS A 144 6.39 -11.28 -5.60
CA LYS A 144 7.60 -12.10 -5.63
C LYS A 144 8.76 -11.35 -6.29
N ALA A 145 8.53 -10.71 -7.44
CA ALA A 145 9.53 -9.87 -8.10
C ALA A 145 10.01 -8.73 -7.21
N CYS A 146 9.07 -8.02 -6.54
CA CYS A 146 9.39 -6.95 -5.62
C CYS A 146 10.19 -7.45 -4.39
N THR A 147 9.86 -8.65 -3.87
CA THR A 147 10.59 -9.26 -2.74
C THR A 147 12.02 -9.59 -3.12
N ILE A 148 12.24 -10.16 -4.30
CA ILE A 148 13.59 -10.45 -4.83
C ILE A 148 14.37 -9.13 -4.98
N GLY A 149 13.75 -8.09 -5.56
CA GLY A 149 14.40 -6.77 -5.72
C GLY A 149 14.82 -6.14 -4.39
N GLY A 150 13.96 -6.24 -3.37
CA GLY A 150 14.29 -5.81 -2.00
C GLY A 150 15.46 -6.59 -1.39
N GLY A 151 15.50 -7.91 -1.63
CA GLY A 151 16.58 -8.78 -1.19
C GLY A 151 17.92 -8.50 -1.88
N LEU A 152 17.89 -8.15 -3.19
CA LEU A 152 19.08 -7.69 -3.92
C LEU A 152 19.65 -6.41 -3.30
N GLY A 153 18.80 -5.43 -3.02
CA GLY A 153 19.23 -4.19 -2.36
C GLY A 153 19.80 -4.38 -0.95
N LYS A 154 19.54 -5.53 -0.31
CA LYS A 154 20.07 -5.94 1.00
C LYS A 154 21.20 -6.96 0.90
N GLN A 155 21.62 -7.32 -0.30
CA GLN A 155 22.66 -8.33 -0.55
C GLN A 155 22.35 -9.71 0.06
N TYR A 156 21.08 -10.13 -0.01
CA TYR A 156 20.65 -11.43 0.52
C TYR A 156 21.00 -12.62 -0.38
N TYR A 157 21.40 -12.36 -1.63
CA TYR A 157 21.65 -13.37 -2.65
C TYR A 157 23.10 -13.33 -3.15
N GLU A 158 23.62 -14.50 -3.52
CA GLU A 158 24.94 -14.64 -4.10
C GLU A 158 24.94 -14.41 -5.62
N ASP A 159 23.92 -14.92 -6.32
CA ASP A 159 23.75 -14.83 -7.78
C ASP A 159 22.74 -13.72 -8.14
N ASN A 160 23.26 -12.51 -8.27
CA ASN A 160 22.46 -11.34 -8.61
C ASN A 160 21.88 -11.41 -10.03
N ASP A 161 22.60 -12.01 -10.99
CA ASP A 161 22.14 -12.11 -12.38
C ASP A 161 20.96 -13.06 -12.51
N LYS A 162 21.00 -14.17 -11.79
CA LYS A 162 19.86 -15.10 -11.69
C LYS A 162 18.65 -14.41 -11.08
N MET A 163 18.85 -13.69 -9.99
CA MET A 163 17.75 -12.97 -9.32
C MET A 163 17.15 -11.89 -10.23
N MET A 164 17.96 -11.16 -10.97
CA MET A 164 17.46 -10.18 -11.94
C MET A 164 16.60 -10.83 -13.04
N LYS A 165 17.02 -11.96 -13.59
CA LYS A 165 16.22 -12.71 -14.58
C LYS A 165 14.88 -13.15 -13.99
N MET A 166 14.87 -13.60 -12.74
CA MET A 166 13.64 -13.97 -12.04
C MET A 166 12.70 -12.78 -11.85
N ILE A 167 13.21 -11.60 -11.48
CA ILE A 167 12.41 -10.38 -11.37
C ILE A 167 11.69 -10.10 -12.68
N PHE A 168 12.43 -10.06 -13.80
CA PHE A 168 11.85 -9.71 -15.10
C PHE A 168 10.81 -10.74 -15.55
N HIS A 169 11.10 -12.04 -15.40
CA HIS A 169 10.15 -13.09 -15.69
C HIS A 169 8.84 -12.93 -14.90
N HIS A 170 8.93 -12.66 -13.59
CA HIS A 170 7.73 -12.53 -12.76
C HIS A 170 6.96 -11.24 -13.05
N ILE A 171 7.61 -10.12 -13.40
CA ILE A 171 6.93 -8.90 -13.82
C ILE A 171 6.19 -9.10 -15.15
N GLU A 172 6.83 -9.74 -16.12
CA GLU A 172 6.20 -10.08 -17.41
C GLU A 172 4.95 -10.94 -17.19
N LYS A 173 5.05 -12.01 -16.38
CA LYS A 173 3.92 -12.86 -16.03
C LYS A 173 2.82 -12.10 -15.28
N SER A 174 3.15 -11.19 -14.39
CA SER A 174 2.15 -10.41 -13.68
C SER A 174 1.33 -9.51 -14.61
N LEU A 175 1.98 -8.86 -15.57
CA LEU A 175 1.30 -8.02 -16.57
C LEU A 175 0.50 -8.85 -17.58
N GLU A 176 0.98 -10.04 -17.97
CA GLU A 176 0.27 -10.97 -18.83
C GLU A 176 -1.06 -11.42 -18.23
N HIS A 177 -1.08 -11.69 -16.90
CA HIS A 177 -2.26 -12.21 -16.22
C HIS A 177 -3.26 -11.13 -15.77
N ASP A 178 -2.79 -9.97 -15.29
CA ASP A 178 -3.66 -8.86 -14.94
C ASP A 178 -2.94 -7.50 -15.04
N GLU A 179 -3.00 -6.90 -16.20
CA GLU A 179 -2.47 -5.55 -16.42
C GLU A 179 -3.33 -4.43 -15.81
N ASN A 180 -4.56 -4.74 -15.39
CA ASN A 180 -5.51 -3.79 -14.82
C ASN A 180 -5.49 -3.79 -13.29
N ASP A 181 -4.54 -4.46 -12.66
CA ASP A 181 -4.32 -4.39 -11.21
C ASP A 181 -3.34 -3.25 -10.86
N TYR A 182 -3.77 -2.32 -10.00
CA TYR A 182 -2.94 -1.16 -9.63
C TYR A 182 -1.64 -1.54 -8.91
N GLU A 183 -1.64 -2.63 -8.13
CA GLU A 183 -0.45 -3.13 -7.43
C GLU A 183 0.57 -3.71 -8.42
N VAL A 184 0.09 -4.46 -9.43
CA VAL A 184 0.91 -4.94 -10.55
C VAL A 184 1.55 -3.74 -11.27
N ARG A 185 0.76 -2.74 -11.66
CA ARG A 185 1.25 -1.52 -12.33
C ARG A 185 2.26 -0.76 -11.46
N ARG A 186 1.97 -0.59 -10.16
CA ARG A 186 2.88 0.07 -9.22
C ARG A 186 4.24 -0.63 -9.12
N ILE A 187 4.24 -1.96 -9.03
CA ILE A 187 5.47 -2.73 -8.92
C ILE A 187 6.22 -2.74 -10.26
N SER A 188 5.50 -2.89 -11.38
CA SER A 188 6.10 -2.80 -12.72
C SER A 188 6.80 -1.45 -12.93
N SER A 189 6.17 -0.35 -12.49
CA SER A 189 6.79 0.97 -12.59
C SER A 189 8.12 1.07 -11.80
N ALA A 190 8.17 0.50 -10.60
CA ALA A 190 9.41 0.49 -9.81
C ALA A 190 10.50 -0.40 -10.45
N ILE A 191 10.13 -1.52 -11.07
CA ILE A 191 11.09 -2.39 -11.77
C ILE A 191 11.58 -1.76 -13.07
N SER A 192 10.71 -1.10 -13.86
CA SER A 192 11.12 -0.35 -15.04
C SER A 192 12.06 0.81 -14.68
N LEU A 193 11.83 1.47 -13.52
CA LEU A 193 12.76 2.49 -13.00
C LEU A 193 14.14 1.90 -12.68
N MET A 194 14.18 0.72 -12.06
CA MET A 194 15.43 0.01 -11.76
C MET A 194 16.20 -0.35 -13.06
N GLN A 195 15.47 -0.61 -14.16
CA GLN A 195 16.05 -0.84 -15.49
C GLN A 195 16.45 0.46 -16.21
N LYS A 196 16.22 1.63 -15.61
CA LYS A 196 16.39 2.96 -16.23
C LYS A 196 15.51 3.18 -17.47
N LYS A 197 14.39 2.46 -17.57
CA LYS A 197 13.36 2.64 -18.60
C LYS A 197 12.37 3.70 -18.11
N TYR A 198 12.77 4.94 -18.19
CA TYR A 198 12.10 6.05 -17.52
C TYR A 198 10.68 6.30 -18.05
N GLU A 199 10.47 6.23 -19.37
CA GLU A 199 9.18 6.43 -20.02
C GLU A 199 8.19 5.33 -19.62
N GLU A 200 8.60 4.05 -19.72
CA GLU A 200 7.81 2.89 -19.34
C GLU A 200 7.46 2.92 -17.85
N SER A 201 8.43 3.30 -17.01
CA SER A 201 8.23 3.47 -15.57
C SER A 201 7.16 4.54 -15.27
N GLU A 202 7.20 5.68 -15.95
CA GLU A 202 6.21 6.74 -15.78
C GLU A 202 4.82 6.32 -16.26
N GLU A 203 4.72 5.60 -17.38
CA GLU A 203 3.45 5.10 -17.91
C GLU A 203 2.78 4.17 -16.89
N HIS A 204 3.48 3.15 -16.40
CA HIS A 204 2.96 2.26 -15.36
C HIS A 204 2.59 3.01 -14.08
N GLY A 205 3.42 3.95 -13.63
CA GLY A 205 3.17 4.77 -12.46
C GLY A 205 1.90 5.63 -12.59
N LYS A 206 1.71 6.25 -13.76
CA LYS A 206 0.52 7.04 -14.09
C LYS A 206 -0.75 6.19 -14.08
N ILE A 207 -0.71 4.98 -14.65
CA ILE A 207 -1.83 4.04 -14.64
C ILE A 207 -2.16 3.65 -13.19
N ALA A 208 -1.17 3.24 -12.39
CA ALA A 208 -1.37 2.89 -10.99
C ALA A 208 -1.99 4.05 -10.18
N TYR A 209 -1.51 5.27 -10.42
CA TYR A 209 -2.03 6.48 -9.77
C TYR A 209 -3.48 6.78 -10.19
N SER A 210 -3.83 6.63 -11.47
CA SER A 210 -5.21 6.83 -11.92
C SER A 210 -6.20 5.84 -11.31
N MET A 211 -5.74 4.62 -11.02
CA MET A 211 -6.56 3.56 -10.42
C MET A 211 -6.69 3.70 -8.90
N ASN A 212 -5.64 4.17 -8.23
CA ASN A 212 -5.64 4.34 -6.78
C ASN A 212 -4.82 5.57 -6.33
N PRO A 213 -5.40 6.80 -6.49
CA PRO A 213 -4.70 8.06 -6.25
C PRO A 213 -4.43 8.39 -4.78
N ASN A 214 -4.98 7.61 -3.85
CA ASN A 214 -4.82 7.80 -2.42
C ASN A 214 -4.02 6.68 -1.73
N ASP A 215 -3.48 5.69 -2.47
CA ASP A 215 -2.55 4.71 -1.89
C ASP A 215 -1.17 5.37 -1.69
N PRO A 216 -0.68 5.50 -0.45
CA PRO A 216 0.59 6.18 -0.17
C PRO A 216 1.80 5.48 -0.78
N ARG A 217 1.69 4.19 -1.15
CA ARG A 217 2.75 3.45 -1.84
C ARG A 217 2.77 3.80 -3.33
N VAL A 218 1.60 3.99 -3.94
CA VAL A 218 1.48 4.48 -5.31
C VAL A 218 2.02 5.90 -5.41
N LEU A 219 1.60 6.77 -4.49
CA LEU A 219 2.07 8.16 -4.41
C LEU A 219 3.59 8.25 -4.28
N ALA A 220 4.20 7.44 -3.41
CA ALA A 220 5.63 7.45 -3.19
C ALA A 220 6.40 6.98 -4.44
N VAL A 221 6.01 5.85 -5.03
CA VAL A 221 6.68 5.30 -6.21
C VAL A 221 6.52 6.25 -7.40
N TYR A 222 5.31 6.72 -7.69
CA TYR A 222 5.07 7.62 -8.82
C TYR A 222 5.72 8.98 -8.60
N GLY A 223 5.71 9.51 -7.37
CA GLY A 223 6.41 10.74 -7.01
C GLY A 223 7.92 10.65 -7.25
N GLU A 224 8.56 9.55 -6.83
CA GLU A 224 9.99 9.31 -7.11
C GLU A 224 10.28 9.27 -8.62
N ILE A 225 9.44 8.59 -9.39
CA ILE A 225 9.58 8.50 -10.85
C ILE A 225 9.48 9.87 -11.50
N LEU A 226 8.51 10.69 -11.11
CA LEU A 226 8.36 12.06 -11.62
C LEU A 226 9.59 12.92 -11.30
N VAL A 227 10.15 12.82 -10.09
CA VAL A 227 11.39 13.52 -9.73
C VAL A 227 12.52 13.11 -10.66
N ARG A 228 12.72 11.82 -10.91
CA ARG A 228 13.78 11.30 -11.79
C ARG A 228 13.56 11.68 -13.25
N ASN A 229 12.31 11.82 -13.69
CA ASN A 229 11.91 12.28 -15.01
C ASN A 229 11.89 13.83 -15.13
N LYS A 230 12.51 14.54 -14.19
CA LYS A 230 12.63 16.01 -14.18
C LYS A 230 11.30 16.76 -13.97
N LYS A 231 10.21 16.09 -13.60
CA LYS A 231 8.94 16.66 -13.20
C LYS A 231 8.93 16.86 -11.66
N ILE A 232 9.92 17.63 -11.17
CA ILE A 232 10.32 17.61 -9.76
C ILE A 232 9.21 18.12 -8.85
N ASP A 233 8.55 19.23 -9.20
CA ASP A 233 7.51 19.84 -8.35
C ASP A 233 6.31 18.90 -8.22
N GLN A 234 5.85 18.29 -9.31
CA GLN A 234 4.77 17.30 -9.29
C GLN A 234 5.16 16.07 -8.44
N GLY A 235 6.39 15.60 -8.59
CA GLY A 235 6.89 14.49 -7.79
C GLY A 235 6.92 14.81 -6.30
N LEU A 236 7.42 16.00 -5.92
CA LEU A 236 7.45 16.45 -4.53
C LEU A 236 6.06 16.57 -3.91
N GLU A 237 5.06 17.05 -4.66
CA GLU A 237 3.67 17.11 -4.21
C GLU A 237 3.15 15.71 -3.81
N LEU A 238 3.36 14.71 -4.67
CA LEU A 238 2.95 13.33 -4.39
C LEU A 238 3.73 12.72 -3.22
N LEU A 239 5.02 13.01 -3.10
CA LEU A 239 5.86 12.53 -1.99
C LEU A 239 5.42 13.12 -0.65
N HIS A 240 5.06 14.41 -0.60
CA HIS A 240 4.48 15.03 0.58
C HIS A 240 3.14 14.40 0.96
N LYS A 241 2.25 14.20 -0.01
CA LYS A 241 0.97 13.53 0.21
C LYS A 241 1.17 12.09 0.72
N ALA A 242 2.16 11.36 0.20
CA ALA A 242 2.50 10.03 0.69
C ALA A 242 2.98 10.03 2.16
N LEU A 243 3.79 11.02 2.55
CA LEU A 243 4.24 11.19 3.94
C LEU A 243 3.08 11.55 4.87
N GLU A 244 2.16 12.41 4.43
CA GLU A 244 0.98 12.82 5.21
C GLU A 244 0.05 11.62 5.46
N LEU A 245 -0.29 10.87 4.41
CA LEU A 245 -1.22 9.75 4.49
C LEU A 245 -0.66 8.55 5.25
N ASP A 246 0.64 8.27 5.12
CA ASP A 246 1.30 7.12 5.74
C ASP A 246 2.73 7.48 6.14
N PRO A 247 2.90 8.23 7.25
CA PRO A 247 4.21 8.68 7.70
C PRO A 247 5.16 7.53 8.06
N ILE A 248 4.62 6.43 8.58
CA ILE A 248 5.41 5.24 8.94
C ILE A 248 4.83 4.04 8.18
N PRO A 249 5.41 3.69 7.01
CA PRO A 249 4.89 2.59 6.20
C PRO A 249 4.82 1.27 6.96
N ALA A 250 3.84 0.44 6.63
CA ALA A 250 3.64 -0.85 7.25
C ALA A 250 4.92 -1.70 7.26
N GLY A 251 5.26 -2.27 8.42
CA GLY A 251 6.48 -3.05 8.63
C GLY A 251 7.74 -2.23 8.90
N GLN A 252 7.68 -0.91 8.88
CA GLN A 252 8.78 -0.02 9.24
C GLN A 252 8.63 0.55 10.65
N LYS A 253 9.73 0.96 11.26
CA LYS A 253 9.74 1.54 12.61
C LYS A 253 9.82 3.07 12.59
N THR A 254 10.17 3.66 11.46
CA THR A 254 10.41 5.10 11.30
C THR A 254 9.90 5.61 9.96
N SER A 255 9.81 6.92 9.81
CA SER A 255 9.46 7.61 8.57
C SER A 255 10.64 7.75 7.59
N ASP A 256 11.76 7.08 7.83
CA ASP A 256 13.02 7.32 7.13
C ASP A 256 12.91 7.19 5.62
N ASN A 257 12.15 6.21 5.11
CA ASN A 257 11.98 6.04 3.67
C ASN A 257 11.26 7.23 3.05
N ARG A 258 10.20 7.75 3.69
CA ARG A 258 9.48 8.93 3.21
C ARG A 258 10.39 10.17 3.15
N TYR A 259 11.24 10.35 4.17
CA TYR A 259 12.19 11.46 4.16
C TYR A 259 13.32 11.28 3.14
N ARG A 260 13.76 10.05 2.85
CA ARG A 260 14.74 9.79 1.76
C ARG A 260 14.19 10.18 0.40
N ASP A 261 12.92 9.87 0.13
CA ASP A 261 12.25 10.25 -1.11
C ASP A 261 12.20 11.78 -1.26
N LEU A 262 11.84 12.50 -0.19
CA LEU A 262 11.85 13.96 -0.16
C LEU A 262 13.26 14.55 -0.31
N VAL A 263 14.27 13.98 0.35
CA VAL A 263 15.68 14.39 0.20
C VAL A 263 16.11 14.30 -1.27
N LEU A 264 15.78 13.19 -1.96
CA LEU A 264 16.05 13.05 -3.38
C LEU A 264 15.37 14.16 -4.19
N GLY A 265 14.09 14.42 -3.94
CA GLY A 265 13.31 15.44 -4.63
C GLY A 265 13.90 16.84 -4.48
N TYR A 266 14.21 17.26 -3.26
CA TYR A 266 14.79 18.57 -2.99
C TYR A 266 16.24 18.69 -3.48
N PHE A 267 17.01 17.60 -3.45
CA PHE A 267 18.33 17.58 -4.06
C PHE A 267 18.24 17.81 -5.58
N CYS A 268 17.32 17.13 -6.27
CA CYS A 268 17.10 17.34 -7.71
C CYS A 268 16.58 18.74 -8.03
N LYS A 269 15.80 19.36 -7.12
CA LYS A 269 15.33 20.74 -7.21
C LYS A 269 16.43 21.76 -6.98
N LYS A 270 17.58 21.33 -6.42
CA LYS A 270 18.70 22.18 -5.98
C LYS A 270 18.34 23.07 -4.79
N ASP A 271 17.29 22.73 -4.04
CA ASP A 271 16.93 23.38 -2.80
C ASP A 271 17.64 22.68 -1.62
N TYR A 272 18.93 23.00 -1.49
CA TYR A 272 19.82 22.28 -0.57
C TYR A 272 19.50 22.55 0.90
N ASP A 273 18.94 23.71 1.26
CA ASP A 273 18.56 24.03 2.64
C ASP A 273 17.41 23.16 3.10
N VAL A 274 16.37 23.02 2.26
CA VAL A 274 15.24 22.11 2.55
C VAL A 274 15.71 20.65 2.48
N CYS A 275 16.54 20.28 1.52
CA CYS A 275 17.12 18.94 1.42
C CYS A 275 17.82 18.53 2.73
N ILE A 276 18.69 19.40 3.28
CA ILE A 276 19.38 19.17 4.55
C ILE A 276 18.38 19.06 5.71
N THR A 277 17.35 19.91 5.70
CA THR A 277 16.29 19.89 6.73
C THR A 277 15.53 18.55 6.73
N GLN A 278 15.19 18.01 5.55
CA GLN A 278 14.56 16.71 5.46
C GLN A 278 15.53 15.57 5.85
N ALA A 279 16.80 15.64 5.44
CA ALA A 279 17.80 14.65 5.79
C ALA A 279 18.01 14.52 7.31
N LYS A 280 17.96 15.61 8.05
CA LYS A 280 18.07 15.62 9.54
C LYS A 280 16.93 14.88 10.24
N LYS A 281 15.80 14.64 9.58
CA LYS A 281 14.67 13.88 10.11
C LYS A 281 14.85 12.38 10.00
N ILE A 282 15.81 11.92 9.21
CA ILE A 282 16.16 10.49 9.07
C ILE A 282 16.88 10.03 10.34
N LYS A 283 16.28 9.06 11.06
CA LYS A 283 16.78 8.60 12.36
C LYS A 283 17.75 7.42 12.25
N ALA A 284 17.58 6.57 11.25
CA ALA A 284 18.42 5.40 11.04
C ALA A 284 19.57 5.74 10.10
N VAL A 285 20.64 6.33 10.63
CA VAL A 285 21.92 6.34 9.93
C VAL A 285 22.66 5.06 10.34
N SER A 286 22.50 4.02 9.54
CA SER A 286 23.38 2.85 9.65
C SER A 286 24.75 3.22 9.08
N TYR A 287 25.69 3.57 9.95
CA TYR A 287 27.10 3.81 9.58
C TYR A 287 27.87 2.50 9.28
N THR A 288 27.20 1.44 8.89
CA THR A 288 27.84 0.14 8.75
C THR A 288 28.46 -0.12 7.37
N HIS A 289 28.52 0.85 6.47
CA HIS A 289 29.30 0.69 5.22
C HIS A 289 29.77 2.08 4.72
N LEU A 290 30.89 2.52 5.25
CA LEU A 290 31.89 3.28 4.53
C LEU A 290 32.99 2.33 4.12
#